data_fbb2f358b75b3da38cc05f51ccea9221
#
_entry.id   fbb2f358b75b3da38cc05f51ccea9221
#
_cell.length_a   1.000
_cell.length_b   1.000
_cell.length_c   1.000
_cell.angle_alpha   90.00
_cell.angle_beta   90.00
_cell.angle_gamma   90.00
#
_symmetry.space_group_name_H-M   'P 1'
#
loop_
_entity.id
_entity.type
_entity.pdbx_description
1 polymer ?
#
loop_
_entity_poly.entity_id
_entity_poly.type
_entity_poly.pdbx_seq_one_letter_code
_entity_poly.pdbx_strand_id
1 'polypeptide(L)'
;MATTATFLSPLIEPLKSHMGVVLTCLLWYAVSSASSQVTKAILNEFPFPLALGECQFIIVSTLCLVTMVVINKIPQLHSLFSPGFVPPPERMVITPSKHLLITVVPLGCFQFLGKLFSHSATALVPVSTVAGVKTLSPLILVSAYRVIYNVHFPISTYLSLLPLVLGILLIVLADTKDTLVSTTASDRYIGIFYAGLSLFVFVAQNIYGKTVFTYNQKHVNDHAELALAQTTKKMSLPITKREEDKEFEEAKRDQSYELEVEKSHLTKFPRIRNKYDKFTLLLYCSLLGALLSLPWFLYIEAPQFLRLTAAEEDITEAHLVIIPWKLLLINGMSHFFQSLIVFHLLGAIPTVSYSIASMMKKITIIVVSMIYTGNTVTPVQFIGLLLTGVGLYSYDRWGGRS
;
A
#
# COMPACT_ATOMS: atom_id res chain seq x y z
N MET A 1 -22.73 0.19 -43.20
CA MET A 1 -21.58 0.28 -42.28
C MET A 1 -21.74 1.31 -41.16
N ALA A 2 -22.88 1.97 -41.00
CA ALA A 2 -23.11 2.99 -39.98
C ALA A 2 -23.86 2.47 -38.71
N THR A 3 -24.36 1.24 -38.71
CA THR A 3 -25.22 0.70 -37.64
C THR A 3 -24.46 -0.06 -36.55
N THR A 4 -23.23 -0.44 -36.76
CA THR A 4 -22.41 -1.14 -35.74
C THR A 4 -21.67 -0.19 -34.77
N ALA A 5 -21.48 1.06 -35.16
CA ALA A 5 -20.82 2.06 -34.31
C ALA A 5 -21.73 2.58 -33.18
N THR A 6 -23.06 2.56 -33.38
CA THR A 6 -24.04 3.09 -32.42
C THR A 6 -24.37 2.09 -31.28
N PHE A 7 -24.12 0.80 -31.49
CA PHE A 7 -24.36 -0.25 -30.46
C PHE A 7 -23.22 -0.37 -29.43
N LEU A 8 -22.01 0.06 -29.82
CA LEU A 8 -20.81 -0.01 -28.96
C LEU A 8 -20.58 1.27 -28.14
N SER A 9 -21.24 2.37 -28.49
CA SER A 9 -21.08 3.68 -27.79
C SER A 9 -21.46 3.64 -26.30
N PRO A 10 -22.57 3.02 -25.86
CA PRO A 10 -22.92 2.99 -24.43
C PRO A 10 -21.98 2.10 -23.58
N LEU A 11 -21.23 1.17 -24.20
CA LEU A 11 -20.24 0.35 -23.51
C LEU A 11 -18.86 1.02 -23.45
N ILE A 12 -18.56 1.89 -24.41
CA ILE A 12 -17.26 2.55 -24.55
C ILE A 12 -17.15 3.81 -23.66
N GLU A 13 -18.24 4.52 -23.41
CA GLU A 13 -18.24 5.70 -22.53
C GLU A 13 -17.88 5.39 -21.07
N PRO A 14 -18.53 4.42 -20.39
CA PRO A 14 -18.12 4.02 -19.06
C PRO A 14 -16.70 3.43 -19.04
N LEU A 15 -16.30 2.68 -20.07
CA LEU A 15 -14.94 2.15 -20.19
C LEU A 15 -13.89 3.26 -20.30
N LYS A 16 -14.16 4.36 -21.02
CA LYS A 16 -13.29 5.55 -21.09
C LYS A 16 -13.18 6.26 -19.74
N SER A 17 -14.28 6.36 -18.99
CA SER A 17 -14.30 6.96 -17.65
C SER A 17 -13.43 6.18 -16.65
N HIS A 18 -13.43 4.84 -16.73
CA HIS A 18 -12.64 3.98 -15.86
C HIS A 18 -11.22 3.71 -16.36
N MET A 19 -10.92 4.00 -17.63
CA MET A 19 -9.62 3.73 -18.24
C MET A 19 -8.47 4.43 -17.51
N GLY A 20 -8.67 5.66 -17.05
CA GLY A 20 -7.68 6.40 -16.27
C GLY A 20 -7.33 5.72 -14.96
N VAL A 21 -8.32 5.19 -14.24
CA VAL A 21 -8.12 4.47 -12.98
C VAL A 21 -7.38 3.15 -13.23
N VAL A 22 -7.81 2.39 -14.26
CA VAL A 22 -7.14 1.13 -14.64
C VAL A 22 -5.69 1.36 -15.01
N LEU A 23 -5.41 2.37 -15.84
CA LEU A 23 -4.03 2.73 -16.21
C LEU A 23 -3.19 3.13 -15.00
N THR A 24 -3.77 3.90 -14.07
CA THR A 24 -3.10 4.28 -12.82
C THR A 24 -2.81 3.06 -11.94
N CYS A 25 -3.73 2.09 -11.86
CA CYS A 25 -3.48 0.83 -11.16
C CYS A 25 -2.35 0.02 -11.81
N LEU A 26 -2.34 -0.10 -13.14
CA LEU A 26 -1.28 -0.80 -13.87
C LEU A 26 0.09 -0.13 -13.66
N LEU A 27 0.13 1.20 -13.72
CA LEU A 27 1.34 1.96 -13.40
C LEU A 27 1.80 1.71 -11.97
N TRP A 28 0.87 1.69 -11.01
CA TRP A 28 1.17 1.35 -9.62
C TRP A 28 1.77 -0.04 -9.47
N TYR A 29 1.23 -1.03 -10.17
CA TYR A 29 1.74 -2.41 -10.14
C TYR A 29 3.15 -2.48 -10.72
N ALA A 30 3.38 -1.84 -11.87
CA ALA A 30 4.69 -1.81 -12.52
C ALA A 30 5.75 -1.13 -11.62
N VAL A 31 5.46 0.08 -11.12
CA VAL A 31 6.38 0.82 -10.25
C VAL A 31 6.64 0.06 -8.94
N SER A 32 5.61 -0.55 -8.35
CA SER A 32 5.77 -1.32 -7.10
C SER A 32 6.59 -2.58 -7.30
N SER A 33 6.40 -3.28 -8.41
CA SER A 33 7.16 -4.49 -8.74
C SER A 33 8.62 -4.15 -9.00
N ALA A 34 8.90 -3.14 -9.84
CA ALA A 34 10.26 -2.67 -10.10
C ALA A 34 10.96 -2.21 -8.80
N SER A 35 10.29 -1.39 -7.99
CA SER A 35 10.82 -0.93 -6.71
C SER A 35 11.17 -2.08 -5.75
N SER A 36 10.36 -3.14 -5.73
CA SER A 36 10.63 -4.31 -4.88
C SER A 36 11.87 -5.08 -5.34
N GLN A 37 12.09 -5.20 -6.67
CA GLN A 37 13.31 -5.83 -7.20
C GLN A 37 14.54 -4.95 -6.94
N VAL A 38 14.44 -3.64 -7.14
CA VAL A 38 15.52 -2.70 -6.82
C VAL A 38 15.87 -2.75 -5.33
N THR A 39 14.86 -2.84 -4.45
CA THR A 39 15.08 -3.03 -3.00
C THR A 39 15.90 -4.30 -2.72
N LYS A 40 15.55 -5.42 -3.37
CA LYS A 40 16.30 -6.69 -3.20
C LYS A 40 17.71 -6.58 -3.75
N ALA A 41 17.89 -5.98 -4.92
CA ALA A 41 19.21 -5.76 -5.52
C ALA A 41 20.09 -4.92 -4.59
N ILE A 42 19.59 -3.82 -4.04
CA ILE A 42 20.29 -3.00 -3.07
C ILE A 42 20.70 -3.84 -1.85
N LEU A 43 19.76 -4.57 -1.24
CA LEU A 43 20.03 -5.34 -0.03
C LEU A 43 20.97 -6.55 -0.23
N ASN A 44 21.10 -7.04 -1.47
CA ASN A 44 22.11 -8.06 -1.80
C ASN A 44 23.52 -7.50 -1.85
N GLU A 45 23.72 -6.27 -2.35
CA GLU A 45 25.03 -5.61 -2.44
C GLU A 45 25.35 -4.80 -1.19
N PHE A 46 24.32 -4.23 -0.57
CA PHE A 46 24.39 -3.35 0.58
C PHE A 46 23.40 -3.81 1.66
N PRO A 47 23.78 -4.78 2.52
CA PRO A 47 22.87 -5.46 3.46
C PRO A 47 22.58 -4.61 4.72
N PHE A 48 22.20 -3.32 4.54
CA PHE A 48 21.89 -2.38 5.60
C PHE A 48 20.42 -1.90 5.49
N PRO A 49 19.46 -2.63 6.05
CA PRO A 49 18.04 -2.33 5.92
C PRO A 49 17.62 -1.01 6.57
N LEU A 50 18.28 -0.57 7.66
CA LEU A 50 18.02 0.73 8.30
C LEU A 50 18.53 1.88 7.41
N ALA A 51 19.75 1.77 6.87
CA ALA A 51 20.31 2.75 5.94
C ALA A 51 19.40 2.94 4.71
N LEU A 52 18.91 1.85 4.13
CA LEU A 52 17.98 1.91 3.01
C LEU A 52 16.67 2.60 3.41
N GLY A 53 16.11 2.28 4.59
CA GLY A 53 14.91 2.93 5.13
C GLY A 53 15.12 4.42 5.35
N GLU A 54 16.26 4.82 5.92
CA GLU A 54 16.63 6.21 6.16
C GLU A 54 16.75 6.99 4.85
N CYS A 55 17.47 6.46 3.86
CA CYS A 55 17.57 7.06 2.52
C CYS A 55 16.19 7.27 1.89
N GLN A 56 15.30 6.29 1.99
CA GLN A 56 13.92 6.43 1.47
C GLN A 56 13.16 7.54 2.18
N PHE A 57 13.26 7.65 3.51
CA PHE A 57 12.57 8.70 4.27
C PHE A 57 13.09 10.10 3.90
N ILE A 58 14.41 10.26 3.80
CA ILE A 58 15.04 11.53 3.43
C ILE A 58 14.65 11.92 2.00
N ILE A 59 14.74 11.01 1.03
CA ILE A 59 14.41 11.29 -0.37
C ILE A 59 12.91 11.66 -0.50
N VAL A 60 12.02 10.90 0.14
CA VAL A 60 10.57 11.20 0.10
C VAL A 60 10.27 12.56 0.74
N SER A 61 10.86 12.88 1.89
CA SER A 61 10.67 14.18 2.55
C SER A 61 11.15 15.32 1.67
N THR A 62 12.33 15.18 1.07
CA THR A 62 12.93 16.18 0.18
C THR A 62 12.08 16.38 -1.07
N LEU A 63 11.62 15.31 -1.71
CA LEU A 63 10.75 15.39 -2.89
C LEU A 63 9.39 15.99 -2.55
N CYS A 64 8.82 15.68 -1.38
CA CYS A 64 7.60 16.35 -0.90
C CYS A 64 7.80 17.85 -0.78
N LEU A 65 8.88 18.31 -0.13
CA LEU A 65 9.20 19.72 0.02
C LEU A 65 9.40 20.40 -1.32
N VAL A 66 10.21 19.81 -2.20
CA VAL A 66 10.46 20.34 -3.56
C VAL A 66 9.16 20.46 -4.34
N THR A 67 8.32 19.43 -4.31
CA THR A 67 7.02 19.43 -5.01
C THR A 67 6.10 20.54 -4.46
N MET A 68 6.03 20.70 -3.13
CA MET A 68 5.23 21.76 -2.50
C MET A 68 5.72 23.16 -2.92
N VAL A 69 7.05 23.37 -2.95
CA VAL A 69 7.65 24.64 -3.40
C VAL A 69 7.35 24.91 -4.87
N VAL A 70 7.46 23.89 -5.73
CA VAL A 70 7.18 24.02 -7.18
C VAL A 70 5.70 24.35 -7.41
N ILE A 71 4.78 23.65 -6.75
CA ILE A 71 3.33 23.90 -6.89
C ILE A 71 2.96 25.30 -6.38
N ASN A 72 3.60 25.77 -5.32
CA ASN A 72 3.36 27.13 -4.82
C ASN A 72 3.87 28.22 -5.77
N LYS A 73 4.97 27.95 -6.49
CA LYS A 73 5.51 28.88 -7.52
C LYS A 73 4.73 28.85 -8.84
N ILE A 74 4.09 27.72 -9.15
CA ILE A 74 3.36 27.51 -10.42
C ILE A 74 1.90 27.15 -10.08
N PRO A 75 1.01 28.14 -9.88
CA PRO A 75 -0.38 27.88 -9.45
C PRO A 75 -1.18 26.99 -10.43
N GLN A 76 -0.77 26.94 -11.70
CA GLN A 76 -1.39 26.09 -12.72
C GLN A 76 -1.28 24.60 -12.39
N LEU A 77 -0.20 24.17 -11.70
CA LEU A 77 -0.04 22.80 -11.24
C LEU A 77 -1.05 22.41 -10.16
N HIS A 78 -1.60 23.39 -9.44
CA HIS A 78 -2.60 23.11 -8.38
C HIS A 78 -3.87 22.47 -8.94
N SER A 79 -4.25 22.80 -10.19
CA SER A 79 -5.41 22.23 -10.86
C SER A 79 -5.26 20.74 -11.26
N LEU A 80 -4.03 20.23 -11.31
CA LEU A 80 -3.74 18.82 -11.61
C LEU A 80 -4.04 17.88 -10.41
N PHE A 81 -4.09 18.42 -9.20
CA PHE A 81 -4.31 17.64 -7.99
C PHE A 81 -5.75 17.76 -7.49
N SER A 82 -6.29 16.64 -7.00
CA SER A 82 -7.62 16.63 -6.40
C SER A 82 -7.68 17.54 -5.15
N PRO A 83 -8.84 18.15 -4.85
CA PRO A 83 -9.01 18.97 -3.64
C PRO A 83 -8.58 18.22 -2.38
N GLY A 84 -7.83 18.89 -1.48
CA GLY A 84 -7.30 18.30 -0.25
C GLY A 84 -6.07 17.40 -0.43
N PHE A 85 -5.50 17.34 -1.63
CA PHE A 85 -4.27 16.60 -1.88
C PHE A 85 -3.03 17.44 -1.58
N VAL A 86 -3.05 18.71 -1.95
CA VAL A 86 -1.98 19.69 -1.80
C VAL A 86 -2.44 20.78 -0.83
N PRO A 87 -1.52 21.37 -0.01
CA PRO A 87 -1.86 22.49 0.86
C PRO A 87 -2.36 23.70 0.03
N PRO A 88 -3.26 24.52 0.62
CA PRO A 88 -3.74 25.72 -0.05
C PRO A 88 -2.59 26.68 -0.33
N PRO A 89 -2.65 27.47 -1.43
CA PRO A 89 -1.54 28.31 -1.90
C PRO A 89 -1.08 29.37 -0.88
N GLU A 90 -1.92 29.69 0.10
CA GLU A 90 -1.58 30.64 1.18
C GLU A 90 -0.68 30.03 2.27
N ARG A 91 -0.56 28.70 2.35
CA ARG A 91 0.18 27.98 3.38
C ARG A 91 1.03 26.88 2.78
N MET A 92 2.24 27.23 2.37
CA MET A 92 3.18 26.32 1.71
C MET A 92 3.55 25.11 2.60
N VAL A 93 3.77 25.32 3.87
CA VAL A 93 4.04 24.28 4.88
C VAL A 93 3.23 24.59 6.13
N ILE A 94 2.40 23.66 6.54
CA ILE A 94 1.65 23.81 7.78
C ILE A 94 2.61 23.61 8.96
N THR A 95 2.70 24.58 9.85
CA THR A 95 3.54 24.50 11.05
C THR A 95 3.10 23.33 11.94
N PRO A 96 4.05 22.61 12.59
CA PRO A 96 3.72 21.49 13.44
C PRO A 96 2.84 21.93 14.62
N SER A 97 1.59 21.49 14.63
CA SER A 97 0.67 21.67 15.74
C SER A 97 0.62 20.42 16.61
N LYS A 98 0.26 20.55 17.89
CA LYS A 98 0.07 19.39 18.78
C LYS A 98 -0.88 18.36 18.17
N HIS A 99 -1.94 18.82 17.51
CA HIS A 99 -2.93 17.95 16.86
C HIS A 99 -2.34 17.20 15.66
N LEU A 100 -1.51 17.87 14.84
CA LEU A 100 -0.80 17.23 13.73
C LEU A 100 0.14 16.14 14.25
N LEU A 101 0.92 16.45 15.29
CA LEU A 101 1.85 15.49 15.88
C LEU A 101 1.13 14.26 16.45
N ILE A 102 0.04 14.43 17.19
CA ILE A 102 -0.76 13.30 17.71
C ILE A 102 -1.28 12.42 16.56
N THR A 103 -1.63 13.00 15.41
CA THR A 103 -2.10 12.24 14.25
C THR A 103 -0.96 11.53 13.52
N VAL A 104 0.18 12.17 13.37
CA VAL A 104 1.31 11.69 12.57
C VAL A 104 2.20 10.72 13.33
N VAL A 105 2.36 10.87 14.65
CA VAL A 105 3.25 10.03 15.46
C VAL A 105 2.93 8.54 15.32
N PRO A 106 1.68 8.07 15.49
CA PRO A 106 1.40 6.65 15.29
C PRO A 106 1.67 6.18 13.86
N LEU A 107 1.33 7.01 12.84
CA LEU A 107 1.58 6.67 11.43
C LEU A 107 3.07 6.55 11.13
N GLY A 108 3.87 7.50 11.63
CA GLY A 108 5.33 7.47 11.48
C GLY A 108 5.96 6.27 12.18
N CYS A 109 5.51 5.94 13.39
CA CYS A 109 5.95 4.73 14.10
C CYS A 109 5.64 3.46 13.32
N PHE A 110 4.42 3.30 12.83
CA PHE A 110 4.05 2.15 11.99
C PHE A 110 4.86 2.12 10.70
N GLN A 111 5.09 3.25 10.08
CA GLN A 111 5.86 3.33 8.83
C GLN A 111 7.32 2.96 9.05
N PHE A 112 7.95 3.45 10.13
CA PHE A 112 9.30 3.07 10.51
C PHE A 112 9.42 1.57 10.79
N LEU A 113 8.63 1.04 11.73
CA LEU A 113 8.67 -0.38 12.10
C LEU A 113 8.31 -1.30 10.92
N GLY A 114 7.30 -0.91 10.14
CA GLY A 114 6.88 -1.67 8.96
C GLY A 114 7.96 -1.75 7.89
N LYS A 115 8.68 -0.66 7.62
CA LYS A 115 9.83 -0.64 6.71
C LYS A 115 11.00 -1.42 7.27
N LEU A 116 11.37 -1.21 8.53
CA LEU A 116 12.45 -1.93 9.19
C LEU A 116 12.27 -3.44 9.02
N PHE A 117 11.15 -4.00 9.48
CA PHE A 117 10.89 -5.44 9.37
C PHE A 117 10.75 -5.90 7.91
N SER A 118 10.18 -5.07 7.03
CA SER A 118 10.05 -5.40 5.62
C SER A 118 11.40 -5.48 4.91
N HIS A 119 12.29 -4.53 5.14
CA HIS A 119 13.62 -4.53 4.52
C HIS A 119 14.51 -5.62 5.11
N SER A 120 14.46 -5.85 6.44
CA SER A 120 15.15 -6.98 7.07
C SER A 120 14.67 -8.33 6.51
N ALA A 121 13.37 -8.50 6.30
CA ALA A 121 12.84 -9.69 5.63
C ALA A 121 13.37 -9.82 4.20
N THR A 122 13.34 -8.74 3.42
CA THR A 122 13.76 -8.74 2.01
C THR A 122 15.27 -8.99 1.87
N ALA A 123 16.08 -8.62 2.85
CA ALA A 123 17.50 -8.97 2.89
C ALA A 123 17.71 -10.49 2.96
N LEU A 124 16.91 -11.19 3.77
CA LEU A 124 17.09 -12.60 4.10
C LEU A 124 16.36 -13.57 3.17
N VAL A 125 15.19 -13.20 2.64
CA VAL A 125 14.36 -14.09 1.81
C VAL A 125 13.97 -13.43 0.48
N PRO A 126 13.52 -14.22 -0.53
CA PRO A 126 13.06 -13.70 -1.80
C PRO A 126 11.87 -12.71 -1.68
N VAL A 127 11.77 -11.79 -2.64
CA VAL A 127 10.66 -10.82 -2.69
C VAL A 127 9.30 -11.49 -2.82
N SER A 128 9.22 -12.62 -3.56
CA SER A 128 8.01 -13.46 -3.69
C SER A 128 7.50 -13.94 -2.33
N THR A 129 8.40 -14.45 -1.47
CA THR A 129 8.09 -14.89 -0.11
C THR A 129 7.57 -13.73 0.75
N VAL A 130 8.28 -12.59 0.75
CA VAL A 130 7.86 -11.41 1.53
C VAL A 130 6.51 -10.88 1.06
N ALA A 131 6.30 -10.78 -0.25
CA ALA A 131 5.03 -10.34 -0.84
C ALA A 131 3.91 -11.35 -0.56
N GLY A 132 4.22 -12.66 -0.63
CA GLY A 132 3.31 -13.74 -0.29
C GLY A 132 2.80 -13.61 1.14
N VAL A 133 3.69 -13.53 2.13
CA VAL A 133 3.30 -13.36 3.54
C VAL A 133 2.43 -12.10 3.72
N LYS A 134 2.78 -10.99 3.08
CA LYS A 134 1.98 -9.75 3.15
C LYS A 134 0.60 -9.87 2.51
N THR A 135 0.39 -10.84 1.61
CA THR A 135 -0.93 -11.09 1.00
C THR A 135 -1.93 -11.68 2.02
N LEU A 136 -1.46 -12.23 3.14
CA LEU A 136 -2.32 -12.65 4.28
C LEU A 136 -2.99 -11.47 5.01
N SER A 137 -2.76 -10.23 4.57
CA SER A 137 -3.34 -9.04 5.21
C SER A 137 -4.87 -9.09 5.43
N PRO A 138 -5.73 -9.66 4.55
CA PRO A 138 -7.16 -9.78 4.83
C PRO A 138 -7.47 -10.68 6.03
N LEU A 139 -6.72 -11.78 6.18
CA LEU A 139 -6.89 -12.70 7.32
C LEU A 139 -6.60 -11.98 8.65
N ILE A 140 -5.47 -11.26 8.71
CA ILE A 140 -5.10 -10.51 9.91
C ILE A 140 -6.08 -9.35 10.15
N LEU A 141 -6.55 -8.70 9.09
CA LEU A 141 -7.54 -7.62 9.18
C LEU A 141 -8.86 -8.12 9.77
N VAL A 142 -9.44 -9.21 9.23
CA VAL A 142 -10.69 -9.83 9.72
C VAL A 142 -10.53 -10.26 11.19
N SER A 143 -9.40 -10.87 11.52
CA SER A 143 -9.09 -11.28 12.89
C SER A 143 -8.98 -10.08 13.84
N ALA A 144 -8.32 -9.00 13.41
CA ALA A 144 -8.19 -7.77 14.18
C ALA A 144 -9.55 -7.10 14.42
N TYR A 145 -10.42 -7.04 13.41
CA TYR A 145 -11.76 -6.51 13.56
C TYR A 145 -12.62 -7.34 14.53
N ARG A 146 -12.49 -8.67 14.47
CA ARG A 146 -13.20 -9.56 15.41
C ARG A 146 -12.73 -9.34 16.86
N VAL A 147 -11.42 -9.25 17.09
CA VAL A 147 -10.85 -9.16 18.44
C VAL A 147 -10.97 -7.73 19.02
N ILE A 148 -10.66 -6.71 18.22
CA ILE A 148 -10.61 -5.31 18.70
C ILE A 148 -12.00 -4.69 18.73
N TYR A 149 -12.82 -4.95 17.71
CA TYR A 149 -14.10 -4.28 17.52
C TYR A 149 -15.31 -5.17 17.81
N ASN A 150 -15.12 -6.45 18.12
CA ASN A 150 -16.18 -7.46 18.31
C ASN A 150 -17.13 -7.60 17.11
N VAL A 151 -16.63 -7.32 15.88
CA VAL A 151 -17.39 -7.51 14.66
C VAL A 151 -17.45 -9.00 14.33
N HIS A 152 -18.64 -9.55 14.17
CA HIS A 152 -18.83 -10.95 13.81
C HIS A 152 -18.92 -11.07 12.29
N PHE A 153 -17.96 -11.79 11.73
CA PHE A 153 -17.97 -12.12 10.30
C PHE A 153 -18.65 -13.47 10.08
N PRO A 154 -19.37 -13.65 8.98
CA PRO A 154 -19.95 -14.96 8.65
C PRO A 154 -18.85 -16.00 8.37
N ILE A 155 -19.20 -17.26 8.52
CA ILE A 155 -18.27 -18.39 8.29
C ILE A 155 -17.77 -18.39 6.83
N SER A 156 -18.60 -17.92 5.88
CA SER A 156 -18.21 -17.77 4.47
C SER A 156 -16.97 -16.90 4.27
N THR A 157 -16.79 -15.84 5.08
CA THR A 157 -15.61 -14.99 5.06
C THR A 157 -14.33 -15.76 5.41
N TYR A 158 -14.39 -16.59 6.46
CA TYR A 158 -13.23 -17.40 6.85
C TYR A 158 -12.95 -18.52 5.84
N LEU A 159 -14.00 -19.14 5.29
CA LEU A 159 -13.86 -20.21 4.31
C LEU A 159 -13.27 -19.67 2.99
N SER A 160 -13.63 -18.45 2.60
CA SER A 160 -13.08 -17.81 1.41
C SER A 160 -11.60 -17.46 1.52
N LEU A 161 -11.06 -17.33 2.76
CA LEU A 161 -9.64 -17.08 3.02
C LEU A 161 -8.78 -18.36 3.00
N LEU A 162 -9.38 -19.55 3.09
CA LEU A 162 -8.64 -20.82 3.09
C LEU A 162 -7.78 -21.02 1.82
N PRO A 163 -8.31 -20.86 0.59
CA PRO A 163 -7.50 -21.00 -0.61
C PRO A 163 -6.33 -20.02 -0.64
N LEU A 164 -6.54 -18.78 -0.13
CA LEU A 164 -5.50 -17.77 -0.02
C LEU A 164 -4.34 -18.25 0.87
N VAL A 165 -4.65 -18.75 2.07
CA VAL A 165 -3.65 -19.25 3.03
C VAL A 165 -2.89 -20.43 2.45
N LEU A 166 -3.61 -21.40 1.85
CA LEU A 166 -3.00 -22.58 1.23
C LEU A 166 -2.11 -22.19 0.04
N GLY A 167 -2.57 -21.27 -0.80
CA GLY A 167 -1.78 -20.78 -1.95
C GLY A 167 -0.46 -20.14 -1.52
N ILE A 168 -0.50 -19.30 -0.50
CA ILE A 168 0.71 -18.64 0.04
C ILE A 168 1.65 -19.66 0.69
N LEU A 169 1.10 -20.61 1.43
CA LEU A 169 1.90 -21.68 2.04
C LEU A 169 2.66 -22.47 0.97
N LEU A 170 2.00 -22.82 -0.15
CA LEU A 170 2.65 -23.51 -1.26
C LEU A 170 3.76 -22.68 -1.91
N ILE A 171 3.55 -21.36 -2.11
CA ILE A 171 4.57 -20.46 -2.64
C ILE A 171 5.78 -20.42 -1.71
N VAL A 172 5.56 -20.21 -0.43
CA VAL A 172 6.65 -20.12 0.58
C VAL A 172 7.41 -21.44 0.68
N LEU A 173 6.72 -22.57 0.67
CA LEU A 173 7.36 -23.90 0.71
C LEU A 173 8.18 -24.19 -0.55
N ALA A 174 7.71 -23.77 -1.71
CA ALA A 174 8.43 -23.94 -2.97
C ALA A 174 9.67 -23.03 -3.03
N ASP A 175 9.54 -21.73 -2.72
CA ASP A 175 10.67 -20.81 -2.63
C ASP A 175 11.75 -21.30 -1.64
N THR A 176 11.30 -22.03 -0.61
CA THR A 176 12.18 -22.58 0.42
C THR A 176 13.10 -23.68 -0.14
N LYS A 177 12.63 -24.47 -1.10
CA LYS A 177 13.43 -25.54 -1.72
C LYS A 177 14.49 -24.98 -2.66
N ASP A 178 14.16 -23.93 -3.41
CA ASP A 178 15.06 -23.34 -4.40
C ASP A 178 16.19 -22.52 -3.75
N THR A 179 15.96 -21.98 -2.54
CA THR A 179 16.92 -21.17 -1.78
C THR A 179 17.86 -21.99 -0.89
N LEU A 180 17.74 -23.33 -0.87
CA LEU A 180 18.60 -24.23 -0.06
C LEU A 180 20.09 -24.13 -0.41
N VAL A 181 20.45 -23.51 -1.51
CA VAL A 181 21.85 -23.44 -2.00
C VAL A 181 22.60 -22.21 -1.46
N SER A 182 21.94 -21.16 -1.00
CA SER A 182 22.57 -19.87 -0.70
C SER A 182 22.34 -19.26 0.68
N THR A 183 21.38 -19.76 1.49
CA THR A 183 21.04 -19.16 2.79
C THR A 183 20.91 -20.21 3.87
N THR A 184 21.34 -19.89 5.13
CA THR A 184 21.15 -20.83 6.24
C THR A 184 19.68 -21.00 6.57
N ALA A 185 19.30 -22.20 7.06
CA ALA A 185 17.90 -22.45 7.46
C ALA A 185 17.42 -21.46 8.54
N SER A 186 18.33 -21.01 9.41
CA SER A 186 18.06 -20.03 10.45
C SER A 186 17.67 -18.68 9.86
N ASP A 187 18.42 -18.15 8.89
CA ASP A 187 18.17 -16.83 8.29
C ASP A 187 16.82 -16.78 7.57
N ARG A 188 16.43 -17.92 7.01
CA ARG A 188 15.14 -18.05 6.34
C ARG A 188 13.96 -17.95 7.32
N TYR A 189 14.01 -18.67 8.44
CA TYR A 189 12.96 -18.55 9.46
C TYR A 189 12.90 -17.15 10.04
N ILE A 190 14.04 -16.52 10.27
CA ILE A 190 14.13 -15.13 10.72
C ILE A 190 13.52 -14.18 9.68
N GLY A 191 13.81 -14.37 8.38
CA GLY A 191 13.25 -13.56 7.31
C GLY A 191 11.73 -13.68 7.20
N ILE A 192 11.18 -14.90 7.30
CA ILE A 192 9.73 -15.13 7.32
C ILE A 192 9.10 -14.51 8.57
N PHE A 193 9.75 -14.61 9.72
CA PHE A 193 9.30 -13.97 10.96
C PHE A 193 9.22 -12.45 10.83
N TYR A 194 10.26 -11.81 10.26
CA TYR A 194 10.25 -10.37 9.98
C TYR A 194 9.16 -10.00 8.97
N ALA A 195 8.93 -10.81 7.94
CA ALA A 195 7.83 -10.60 7.01
C ALA A 195 6.47 -10.62 7.71
N GLY A 196 6.27 -11.56 8.65
CA GLY A 196 5.10 -11.64 9.50
C GLY A 196 4.93 -10.41 10.40
N LEU A 197 5.99 -9.98 11.08
CA LEU A 197 5.95 -8.74 11.89
C LEU A 197 5.60 -7.52 11.04
N SER A 198 6.21 -7.39 9.86
CA SER A 198 5.88 -6.29 8.93
C SER A 198 4.41 -6.32 8.51
N LEU A 199 3.83 -7.51 8.29
CA LEU A 199 2.42 -7.66 7.98
C LEU A 199 1.52 -7.12 9.10
N PHE A 200 1.77 -7.50 10.35
CA PHE A 200 1.00 -6.99 11.50
C PHE A 200 1.09 -5.47 11.62
N VAL A 201 2.29 -4.92 11.50
CA VAL A 201 2.51 -3.47 11.56
C VAL A 201 1.77 -2.74 10.44
N PHE A 202 1.84 -3.21 9.19
CA PHE A 202 1.13 -2.59 8.07
C PHE A 202 -0.38 -2.74 8.16
N VAL A 203 -0.89 -3.84 8.72
CA VAL A 203 -2.34 -3.97 8.97
C VAL A 203 -2.78 -2.98 10.05
N ALA A 204 -2.03 -2.83 11.15
CA ALA A 204 -2.30 -1.82 12.17
C ALA A 204 -2.24 -0.39 11.58
N GLN A 205 -1.24 -0.10 10.74
CA GLN A 205 -1.14 1.16 9.99
C GLN A 205 -2.38 1.41 9.12
N ASN A 206 -2.86 0.39 8.40
CA ASN A 206 -4.03 0.52 7.54
C ASN A 206 -5.30 0.77 8.36
N ILE A 207 -5.47 0.09 9.50
CA ILE A 207 -6.60 0.30 10.42
C ILE A 207 -6.59 1.74 10.93
N TYR A 208 -5.46 2.21 11.45
CA TYR A 208 -5.31 3.57 11.96
C TYR A 208 -5.43 4.61 10.83
N GLY A 209 -4.78 4.36 9.69
CA GLY A 209 -4.84 5.23 8.52
C GLY A 209 -6.26 5.44 8.00
N LYS A 210 -7.09 4.39 7.96
CA LYS A 210 -8.50 4.53 7.63
C LYS A 210 -9.19 5.55 8.53
N THR A 211 -8.97 5.48 9.83
CA THR A 211 -9.57 6.43 10.79
C THR A 211 -9.16 7.88 10.49
N VAL A 212 -7.90 8.09 10.09
CA VAL A 212 -7.35 9.41 9.76
C VAL A 212 -7.84 9.93 8.41
N PHE A 213 -7.91 9.07 7.37
CA PHE A 213 -8.20 9.49 5.99
C PHE A 213 -9.70 9.52 5.65
N THR A 214 -10.53 8.63 6.24
CA THR A 214 -11.98 8.53 5.94
C THR A 214 -12.73 9.77 6.40
N TYR A 215 -12.29 10.41 7.46
CA TYR A 215 -12.96 11.62 7.96
C TYR A 215 -12.93 12.80 6.97
N ASN A 216 -11.88 12.89 6.17
CA ASN A 216 -11.76 13.96 5.16
C ASN A 216 -12.65 13.72 3.93
N GLN A 217 -12.90 12.45 3.61
CA GLN A 217 -13.71 12.05 2.46
C GLN A 217 -15.20 12.28 2.70
N LYS A 218 -15.68 12.12 3.94
CA LYS A 218 -17.10 12.33 4.29
C LYS A 218 -17.52 13.79 4.12
N HIS A 219 -16.68 14.75 4.47
CA HIS A 219 -16.97 16.18 4.24
C HIS A 219 -17.00 16.57 2.75
N VAL A 220 -16.16 15.93 1.95
CA VAL A 220 -16.13 16.15 0.49
C VAL A 220 -17.35 15.50 -0.16
N ASN A 221 -17.74 14.31 0.30
CA ASN A 221 -18.92 13.61 -0.22
C ASN A 221 -20.24 14.25 0.25
N ASP A 222 -20.36 14.72 1.49
CA ASP A 222 -21.53 15.45 1.97
C ASP A 222 -21.77 16.74 1.14
N HIS A 223 -20.70 17.44 0.74
CA HIS A 223 -20.81 18.57 -0.17
C HIS A 223 -21.10 18.17 -1.62
N ALA A 224 -20.60 17.03 -2.08
CA ALA A 224 -20.89 16.49 -3.42
C ALA A 224 -22.30 15.93 -3.50
N GLU A 225 -22.80 15.21 -2.48
CA GLU A 225 -24.18 14.72 -2.40
C GLU A 225 -25.19 15.87 -2.28
N LEU A 226 -24.88 16.92 -1.51
CA LEU A 226 -25.71 18.15 -1.47
C LEU A 226 -25.76 18.84 -2.84
N ALA A 227 -24.64 18.90 -3.56
CA ALA A 227 -24.58 19.45 -4.91
C ALA A 227 -25.33 18.58 -5.93
N LEU A 228 -25.19 17.23 -5.85
CA LEU A 228 -25.94 16.29 -6.69
C LEU A 228 -27.45 16.30 -6.37
N ALA A 229 -27.84 16.31 -5.12
CA ALA A 229 -29.25 16.37 -4.70
C ALA A 229 -29.94 17.66 -5.17
N GLN A 230 -29.20 18.78 -5.24
CA GLN A 230 -29.68 20.03 -5.80
C GLN A 230 -29.81 19.98 -7.33
N THR A 231 -28.99 19.17 -8.00
CA THR A 231 -29.01 19.01 -9.48
C THR A 231 -30.08 17.99 -9.90
N THR A 232 -30.28 16.90 -9.12
CA THR A 232 -31.28 15.83 -9.40
C THR A 232 -32.69 16.31 -9.13
N LYS A 233 -32.89 17.28 -8.23
CA LYS A 233 -34.21 17.90 -7.99
C LYS A 233 -34.72 18.74 -9.16
N LYS A 234 -33.83 18.99 -10.16
CA LYS A 234 -34.14 19.71 -11.40
C LYS A 234 -34.44 18.81 -12.61
N MET A 235 -34.28 17.49 -12.51
CA MET A 235 -34.46 16.59 -13.66
C MET A 235 -35.04 15.24 -13.25
N SER A 236 -36.33 15.26 -12.93
CA SER A 236 -37.13 14.05 -12.72
C SER A 236 -37.88 13.67 -14.01
N LEU A 237 -37.45 12.58 -14.64
CA LEU A 237 -38.22 11.83 -15.64
C LEU A 237 -38.31 10.36 -15.22
N PRO A 238 -39.49 9.68 -15.43
CA PRO A 238 -39.73 8.35 -14.88
C PRO A 238 -39.26 7.27 -15.84
N ILE A 239 -38.36 6.38 -15.40
CA ILE A 239 -37.98 5.18 -16.14
C ILE A 239 -37.92 3.96 -15.21
N THR A 240 -38.68 2.96 -15.60
CA THR A 240 -38.78 1.51 -15.30
C THR A 240 -37.99 0.94 -14.10
N LYS A 241 -38.75 0.63 -13.07
CA LYS A 241 -38.41 -0.06 -11.83
C LYS A 241 -38.52 -1.58 -12.00
N ARG A 242 -37.46 -2.35 -12.17
CA ARG A 242 -37.53 -3.78 -11.76
C ARG A 242 -36.14 -4.53 -11.72
N GLU A 243 -35.12 -4.09 -12.43
CA GLU A 243 -33.81 -4.71 -12.33
C GLU A 243 -32.84 -3.87 -11.49
N GLU A 244 -33.01 -2.56 -11.52
CA GLU A 244 -32.23 -1.62 -10.67
C GLU A 244 -32.48 -1.82 -9.15
N ASP A 245 -33.68 -2.30 -8.75
CA ASP A 245 -34.00 -2.51 -7.32
C ASP A 245 -33.16 -3.66 -6.70
N LYS A 246 -32.75 -4.66 -7.47
CA LYS A 246 -31.91 -5.77 -6.94
C LYS A 246 -30.45 -5.39 -6.83
N GLU A 247 -29.87 -4.74 -7.83
CA GLU A 247 -28.52 -4.21 -7.75
C GLU A 247 -28.41 -3.12 -6.68
N PHE A 248 -29.46 -2.30 -6.51
CA PHE A 248 -29.51 -1.26 -5.49
C PHE A 248 -29.67 -1.84 -4.07
N GLU A 249 -30.39 -2.93 -3.89
CA GLU A 249 -30.49 -3.65 -2.62
C GLU A 249 -29.19 -4.39 -2.26
N GLU A 250 -28.51 -4.99 -3.24
CA GLU A 250 -27.20 -5.61 -3.04
C GLU A 250 -26.14 -4.54 -2.70
N ALA A 251 -26.08 -3.44 -3.43
CA ALA A 251 -25.19 -2.31 -3.13
C ALA A 251 -25.49 -1.68 -1.76
N LYS A 252 -26.75 -1.59 -1.35
CA LYS A 252 -27.14 -1.16 0.01
C LYS A 252 -26.69 -2.12 1.10
N ARG A 253 -26.68 -3.43 0.87
CA ARG A 253 -26.19 -4.41 1.84
C ARG A 253 -24.68 -4.31 2.03
N ASP A 254 -23.91 -4.23 0.96
CA ASP A 254 -22.46 -4.04 1.03
C ASP A 254 -22.11 -2.71 1.72
N GLN A 255 -22.87 -1.67 1.44
CA GLN A 255 -22.73 -0.37 2.08
C GLN A 255 -23.14 -0.37 3.55
N SER A 256 -24.13 -1.17 3.96
CA SER A 256 -24.56 -1.29 5.36
C SER A 256 -23.49 -1.98 6.23
N TYR A 257 -22.80 -2.99 5.68
CA TYR A 257 -21.74 -3.70 6.37
C TYR A 257 -20.48 -2.82 6.52
N GLU A 258 -20.08 -2.12 5.47
CA GLU A 258 -19.01 -1.11 5.57
C GLU A 258 -19.36 -0.01 6.59
N LEU A 259 -20.64 0.38 6.65
CA LEU A 259 -21.14 1.36 7.62
C LEU A 259 -21.10 0.84 9.06
N GLU A 260 -21.34 -0.44 9.32
CA GLU A 260 -21.22 -1.06 10.65
C GLU A 260 -19.76 -1.17 11.08
N VAL A 261 -18.90 -1.62 10.19
CA VAL A 261 -17.44 -1.63 10.42
C VAL A 261 -16.93 -0.21 10.67
N GLU A 262 -17.36 0.76 9.88
CA GLU A 262 -17.01 2.17 10.04
C GLU A 262 -17.58 2.77 11.33
N LYS A 263 -18.84 2.45 11.69
CA LYS A 263 -19.44 2.88 12.98
C LYS A 263 -18.69 2.30 14.17
N SER A 264 -18.31 1.03 14.14
CA SER A 264 -17.53 0.39 15.21
C SER A 264 -16.15 1.02 15.38
N HIS A 265 -15.52 1.45 14.28
CA HIS A 265 -14.29 2.23 14.28
C HIS A 265 -14.46 3.60 14.95
N LEU A 266 -15.53 4.31 14.60
CA LEU A 266 -15.77 5.68 15.06
C LEU A 266 -16.12 5.76 16.56
N THR A 267 -16.63 4.67 17.16
CA THR A 267 -16.97 4.65 18.58
C THR A 267 -15.79 4.40 19.50
N LYS A 268 -14.76 3.68 19.06
CA LYS A 268 -13.59 3.33 19.91
C LYS A 268 -12.41 4.30 19.82
N PHE A 269 -12.28 5.06 18.74
CA PHE A 269 -11.23 6.08 18.64
C PHE A 269 -11.81 7.50 18.73
N PRO A 270 -11.21 8.39 19.52
CA PRO A 270 -11.63 9.79 19.54
C PRO A 270 -11.53 10.37 18.14
N ARG A 271 -12.56 11.06 17.69
CA ARG A 271 -12.65 11.68 16.36
C ARG A 271 -11.45 12.59 16.12
N ILE A 272 -10.43 12.08 15.48
CA ILE A 272 -9.29 12.88 15.01
C ILE A 272 -9.81 13.62 13.77
N ARG A 273 -10.25 14.86 13.99
CA ARG A 273 -10.73 15.74 12.90
C ARG A 273 -9.54 16.16 12.03
N ASN A 274 -9.26 15.40 11.00
CA ASN A 274 -8.11 15.65 10.15
C ASN A 274 -8.40 16.82 9.21
N LYS A 275 -7.67 17.94 9.42
CA LYS A 275 -7.74 19.16 8.60
C LYS A 275 -6.55 19.27 7.63
N TYR A 276 -5.72 18.23 7.54
CA TYR A 276 -4.45 18.31 6.84
C TYR A 276 -4.54 17.65 5.47
N ASP A 277 -3.87 18.25 4.49
CA ASP A 277 -3.69 17.71 3.16
C ASP A 277 -2.76 16.48 3.16
N LYS A 278 -2.87 15.68 2.10
CA LYS A 278 -2.14 14.41 2.00
C LYS A 278 -0.63 14.59 1.88
N PHE A 279 -0.17 15.66 1.21
CA PHE A 279 1.25 15.98 1.12
C PHE A 279 1.86 16.36 2.47
N THR A 280 1.17 17.18 3.26
CA THR A 280 1.61 17.51 4.63
C THR A 280 1.70 16.25 5.49
N LEU A 281 0.71 15.36 5.43
CA LEU A 281 0.78 14.09 6.17
C LEU A 281 1.94 13.21 5.72
N LEU A 282 2.18 13.08 4.40
CA LEU A 282 3.29 12.30 3.86
C LEU A 282 4.64 12.87 4.29
N LEU A 283 4.80 14.20 4.22
CA LEU A 283 6.01 14.90 4.65
C LEU A 283 6.33 14.62 6.12
N TYR A 284 5.36 14.88 7.01
CA TYR A 284 5.57 14.71 8.45
C TYR A 284 5.74 13.23 8.85
N CYS A 285 5.04 12.30 8.20
CA CYS A 285 5.25 10.87 8.41
C CYS A 285 6.66 10.44 8.00
N SER A 286 7.18 10.96 6.88
CA SER A 286 8.52 10.63 6.42
C SER A 286 9.60 11.27 7.30
N LEU A 287 9.43 12.52 7.70
CA LEU A 287 10.34 13.20 8.64
C LEU A 287 10.38 12.49 10.00
N LEU A 288 9.23 12.09 10.50
CA LEU A 288 9.17 11.34 11.76
C LEU A 288 9.76 9.95 11.62
N GLY A 289 9.52 9.28 10.48
CA GLY A 289 10.17 8.01 10.16
C GLY A 289 11.69 8.13 10.17
N ALA A 290 12.25 9.16 9.54
CA ALA A 290 13.69 9.45 9.57
C ALA A 290 14.18 9.73 11.00
N LEU A 291 13.47 10.56 11.75
CA LEU A 291 13.84 10.88 13.13
C LEU A 291 13.86 9.65 14.04
N LEU A 292 12.93 8.71 13.83
CA LEU A 292 12.86 7.46 14.60
C LEU A 292 13.89 6.42 14.14
N SER A 293 14.20 6.36 12.84
CA SER A 293 15.15 5.40 12.31
C SER A 293 16.61 5.81 12.53
N LEU A 294 16.92 7.11 12.55
CA LEU A 294 18.26 7.63 12.67
C LEU A 294 19.03 7.14 13.90
N PRO A 295 18.50 7.13 15.14
CA PRO A 295 19.22 6.61 16.30
C PRO A 295 19.56 5.12 16.16
N TRP A 296 18.63 4.31 15.62
CA TRP A 296 18.85 2.88 15.39
C TRP A 296 19.88 2.64 14.30
N PHE A 297 19.84 3.41 13.22
CA PHE A 297 20.87 3.37 12.18
C PHE A 297 22.24 3.70 12.75
N LEU A 298 22.37 4.80 13.50
CA LEU A 298 23.65 5.23 14.09
C LEU A 298 24.20 4.23 15.11
N TYR A 299 23.33 3.54 15.85
CA TYR A 299 23.73 2.58 16.86
C TYR A 299 24.06 1.19 16.28
N ILE A 300 23.29 0.69 15.33
CA ILE A 300 23.38 -0.69 14.83
C ILE A 300 24.23 -0.78 13.56
N GLU A 301 23.89 0.01 12.52
CA GLU A 301 24.49 -0.16 11.19
C GLU A 301 25.69 0.74 10.94
N ALA A 302 25.68 1.98 11.44
CA ALA A 302 26.78 2.91 11.21
C ALA A 302 28.15 2.41 11.74
N PRO A 303 28.25 1.78 12.93
CA PRO A 303 29.51 1.21 13.39
C PRO A 303 30.01 0.04 12.51
N GLN A 304 29.09 -0.76 11.97
CA GLN A 304 29.41 -1.87 11.07
C GLN A 304 29.93 -1.31 9.73
N PHE A 305 29.24 -0.30 9.21
CA PHE A 305 29.65 0.38 7.99
C PHE A 305 31.03 1.03 8.13
N LEU A 306 31.28 1.76 9.22
CA LEU A 306 32.59 2.38 9.49
C LEU A 306 33.71 1.35 9.64
N ARG A 307 33.45 0.19 10.24
CA ARG A 307 34.42 -0.89 10.32
C ARG A 307 34.79 -1.48 8.96
N LEU A 308 33.78 -1.65 8.09
CA LEU A 308 34.00 -2.17 6.73
C LEU A 308 34.76 -1.18 5.86
N THR A 309 34.56 0.13 6.04
CA THR A 309 35.32 1.16 5.32
C THR A 309 36.73 1.39 5.90
N ALA A 310 36.92 1.22 7.21
CA ALA A 310 38.22 1.37 7.87
C ALA A 310 39.17 0.16 7.70
N ALA A 311 38.63 -1.03 7.47
CA ALA A 311 39.40 -2.24 7.20
C ALA A 311 40.10 -2.24 5.81
N GLU A 312 39.86 -1.21 5.01
CA GLU A 312 40.36 -1.04 3.64
C GLU A 312 41.86 -0.69 3.56
N GLU A 313 42.51 -0.32 4.68
CA GLU A 313 43.91 0.06 4.67
C GLU A 313 44.90 -1.15 4.69
N ASP A 314 44.44 -2.37 4.94
CA ASP A 314 45.38 -3.45 5.26
C ASP A 314 45.29 -4.75 4.41
N ILE A 315 44.34 -5.00 3.48
CA ILE A 315 44.26 -6.32 2.82
C ILE A 315 43.76 -6.29 1.35
N THR A 316 44.44 -7.04 0.53
CA THR A 316 44.39 -7.25 -0.92
C THR A 316 43.14 -7.91 -1.48
N GLU A 317 42.09 -8.22 -0.72
CA GLU A 317 40.82 -8.82 -1.19
C GLU A 317 39.61 -8.45 -0.35
N ALA A 318 39.52 -7.26 0.25
CA ALA A 318 38.31 -6.80 0.90
C ALA A 318 37.26 -6.46 -0.14
N HIS A 319 36.09 -7.14 -0.10
CA HIS A 319 34.91 -6.74 -0.84
C HIS A 319 34.52 -5.32 -0.43
N LEU A 320 34.92 -4.33 -1.22
CA LEU A 320 34.50 -2.93 -1.06
C LEU A 320 32.98 -2.89 -1.00
N VAL A 321 32.43 -2.46 0.12
CA VAL A 321 30.99 -2.16 0.20
C VAL A 321 30.75 -0.87 -0.57
N ILE A 322 30.53 -1.01 -1.87
CA ILE A 322 30.21 0.13 -2.73
C ILE A 322 28.78 0.54 -2.45
N ILE A 323 28.59 1.77 -1.96
CA ILE A 323 27.22 2.30 -1.75
C ILE A 323 26.56 2.50 -3.12
N PRO A 324 25.44 1.81 -3.42
CA PRO A 324 24.78 1.90 -4.71
C PRO A 324 23.90 3.16 -4.79
N TRP A 325 24.47 4.36 -4.78
CA TRP A 325 23.78 5.64 -4.74
C TRP A 325 22.69 5.79 -5.83
N LYS A 326 22.98 5.30 -7.04
CA LYS A 326 22.02 5.34 -8.14
C LYS A 326 20.77 4.51 -7.83
N LEU A 327 20.96 3.29 -7.32
CA LEU A 327 19.85 2.40 -6.97
C LEU A 327 19.08 2.94 -5.76
N LEU A 328 19.76 3.50 -4.76
CA LEU A 328 19.13 4.15 -3.61
C LEU A 328 18.26 5.33 -4.03
N LEU A 329 18.77 6.18 -4.93
CA LEU A 329 18.01 7.31 -5.46
C LEU A 329 16.77 6.85 -6.25
N ILE A 330 16.95 5.90 -7.17
CA ILE A 330 15.83 5.32 -7.95
C ILE A 330 14.79 4.70 -7.02
N ASN A 331 15.23 3.99 -5.99
CA ASN A 331 14.35 3.36 -5.02
C ASN A 331 13.54 4.40 -4.21
N GLY A 332 14.21 5.45 -3.70
CA GLY A 332 13.55 6.53 -2.98
C GLY A 332 12.55 7.31 -3.86
N MET A 333 12.92 7.63 -5.10
CA MET A 333 12.01 8.23 -6.08
C MET A 333 10.81 7.33 -6.35
N SER A 334 11.04 6.04 -6.57
CA SER A 334 9.95 5.06 -6.79
C SER A 334 8.98 5.02 -5.61
N HIS A 335 9.49 5.10 -4.38
CA HIS A 335 8.67 5.18 -3.17
C HIS A 335 7.82 6.45 -3.10
N PHE A 336 8.38 7.59 -3.48
CA PHE A 336 7.63 8.85 -3.57
C PHE A 336 6.49 8.74 -4.58
N PHE A 337 6.77 8.30 -5.81
CA PHE A 337 5.74 8.11 -6.84
C PHE A 337 4.67 7.10 -6.42
N GLN A 338 5.05 5.98 -5.79
CA GLN A 338 4.09 5.02 -5.25
C GLN A 338 3.15 5.68 -4.24
N SER A 339 3.67 6.52 -3.35
CA SER A 339 2.87 7.22 -2.35
C SER A 339 1.87 8.18 -2.98
N LEU A 340 2.29 8.91 -4.02
CA LEU A 340 1.40 9.80 -4.79
C LEU A 340 0.28 9.02 -5.48
N ILE A 341 0.62 7.91 -6.14
CA ILE A 341 -0.36 7.05 -6.82
C ILE A 341 -1.36 6.48 -5.81
N VAL A 342 -0.89 5.97 -4.68
CA VAL A 342 -1.74 5.46 -3.60
C VAL A 342 -2.72 6.52 -3.11
N PHE A 343 -2.26 7.73 -2.87
CA PHE A 343 -3.12 8.82 -2.41
C PHE A 343 -4.11 9.27 -3.49
N HIS A 344 -3.69 9.24 -4.76
CA HIS A 344 -4.60 9.50 -5.88
C HIS A 344 -5.70 8.44 -5.95
N LEU A 345 -5.35 7.16 -5.94
CA LEU A 345 -6.31 6.05 -5.98
C LEU A 345 -7.27 6.05 -4.80
N LEU A 346 -6.77 6.31 -3.57
CA LEU A 346 -7.63 6.44 -2.38
C LEU A 346 -8.68 7.54 -2.49
N GLY A 347 -8.39 8.60 -3.28
CA GLY A 347 -9.35 9.67 -3.57
C GLY A 347 -10.24 9.41 -4.79
N ALA A 348 -9.83 8.52 -5.69
CA ALA A 348 -10.50 8.30 -6.98
C ALA A 348 -11.44 7.07 -6.98
N ILE A 349 -11.18 6.07 -6.12
CA ILE A 349 -11.94 4.82 -6.12
C ILE A 349 -12.48 4.48 -4.72
N PRO A 350 -13.63 3.76 -4.64
CA PRO A 350 -14.18 3.26 -3.38
C PRO A 350 -13.18 2.39 -2.62
N THR A 351 -13.33 2.31 -1.30
CA THR A 351 -12.41 1.59 -0.40
C THR A 351 -12.30 0.10 -0.76
N VAL A 352 -13.40 -0.53 -1.14
CA VAL A 352 -13.42 -1.94 -1.58
C VAL A 352 -12.58 -2.13 -2.84
N SER A 353 -12.82 -1.33 -3.88
CA SER A 353 -12.04 -1.39 -5.13
C SER A 353 -10.54 -1.12 -4.90
N TYR A 354 -10.20 -0.20 -4.00
CA TYR A 354 -8.81 0.04 -3.59
C TYR A 354 -8.19 -1.19 -2.91
N SER A 355 -8.95 -1.88 -2.05
CA SER A 355 -8.48 -3.11 -1.39
C SER A 355 -8.14 -4.18 -2.43
N ILE A 356 -9.03 -4.42 -3.40
CA ILE A 356 -8.82 -5.36 -4.50
C ILE A 356 -7.57 -4.98 -5.31
N ALA A 357 -7.46 -3.71 -5.72
CA ALA A 357 -6.30 -3.21 -6.46
C ALA A 357 -5.00 -3.41 -5.68
N SER A 358 -5.01 -3.17 -4.36
CA SER A 358 -3.86 -3.40 -3.47
C SER A 358 -3.47 -4.87 -3.39
N MET A 359 -4.44 -5.78 -3.42
CA MET A 359 -4.18 -7.22 -3.42
C MET A 359 -3.62 -7.68 -4.77
N MET A 360 -4.22 -7.24 -5.89
CA MET A 360 -3.71 -7.53 -7.23
C MET A 360 -2.27 -7.05 -7.41
N LYS A 361 -1.92 -5.89 -6.85
CA LYS A 361 -0.52 -5.42 -6.79
C LYS A 361 0.42 -6.44 -6.17
N LYS A 362 0.05 -7.06 -5.04
CA LYS A 362 0.90 -8.03 -4.35
C LYS A 362 1.10 -9.29 -5.18
N ILE A 363 0.04 -9.78 -5.84
CA ILE A 363 0.14 -10.91 -6.77
C ILE A 363 1.10 -10.55 -7.93
N THR A 364 0.97 -9.35 -8.49
CA THR A 364 1.86 -8.89 -9.57
C THR A 364 3.32 -8.86 -9.11
N ILE A 365 3.60 -8.39 -7.89
CA ILE A 365 4.96 -8.40 -7.32
C ILE A 365 5.49 -9.83 -7.21
N ILE A 366 4.67 -10.80 -6.77
CA ILE A 366 5.05 -12.21 -6.68
C ILE A 366 5.43 -12.75 -8.07
N VAL A 367 4.54 -12.56 -9.06
CA VAL A 367 4.76 -13.04 -10.42
C VAL A 367 6.03 -12.44 -11.04
N VAL A 368 6.17 -11.10 -10.92
CA VAL A 368 7.36 -10.39 -11.45
C VAL A 368 8.63 -10.86 -10.73
N SER A 369 8.56 -11.09 -9.42
CA SER A 369 9.71 -11.59 -8.66
C SER A 369 10.14 -12.99 -9.14
N MET A 370 9.20 -13.89 -9.36
CA MET A 370 9.48 -15.23 -9.88
C MET A 370 10.14 -15.17 -11.27
N ILE A 371 9.62 -14.34 -12.17
CA ILE A 371 10.19 -14.16 -13.52
C ILE A 371 11.59 -13.52 -13.44
N TYR A 372 11.77 -12.49 -12.60
CA TYR A 372 13.04 -11.78 -12.48
C TYR A 372 14.17 -12.65 -11.93
N THR A 373 13.86 -13.55 -11.01
CA THR A 373 14.84 -14.47 -10.42
C THR A 373 15.38 -15.48 -11.44
N GLY A 374 14.76 -15.58 -12.64
CA GLY A 374 15.18 -16.48 -13.72
C GLY A 374 14.95 -17.97 -13.45
N ASN A 375 14.37 -18.28 -12.30
CA ASN A 375 14.00 -19.64 -11.94
C ASN A 375 12.74 -20.06 -12.72
N THR A 376 12.74 -21.28 -13.26
CA THR A 376 11.51 -21.86 -13.84
C THR A 376 10.46 -21.95 -12.75
N VAL A 377 9.29 -21.33 -12.99
CA VAL A 377 8.18 -21.40 -12.05
C VAL A 377 7.83 -22.88 -11.83
N THR A 378 8.02 -23.37 -10.62
CA THR A 378 7.70 -24.76 -10.30
C THR A 378 6.19 -24.99 -10.37
N PRO A 379 5.71 -26.19 -10.72
CA PRO A 379 4.27 -26.50 -10.71
C PRO A 379 3.60 -26.18 -9.37
N VAL A 380 4.34 -26.33 -8.26
CA VAL A 380 3.85 -26.01 -6.90
C VAL A 380 3.65 -24.51 -6.72
N GLN A 381 4.58 -23.68 -7.19
CA GLN A 381 4.44 -22.22 -7.16
C GLN A 381 3.27 -21.75 -8.03
N PHE A 382 3.09 -22.37 -9.22
CA PHE A 382 1.97 -22.05 -10.11
C PHE A 382 0.61 -22.38 -9.46
N ILE A 383 0.48 -23.58 -8.87
CA ILE A 383 -0.73 -23.96 -8.12
C ILE A 383 -0.95 -23.01 -6.93
N GLY A 384 0.11 -22.67 -6.20
CA GLY A 384 0.05 -21.70 -5.12
C GLY A 384 -0.46 -20.33 -5.56
N LEU A 385 0.01 -19.84 -6.71
CA LEU A 385 -0.42 -18.58 -7.29
C LEU A 385 -1.90 -18.61 -7.71
N LEU A 386 -2.35 -19.69 -8.35
CA LEU A 386 -3.76 -19.88 -8.71
C LEU A 386 -4.65 -19.91 -7.48
N LEU A 387 -4.29 -20.67 -6.45
CA LEU A 387 -5.04 -20.73 -5.19
C LEU A 387 -5.09 -19.36 -4.50
N THR A 388 -3.99 -18.60 -4.52
CA THR A 388 -3.95 -17.24 -3.98
C THR A 388 -4.92 -16.34 -4.73
N GLY A 389 -4.96 -16.39 -6.06
CA GLY A 389 -5.90 -15.64 -6.90
C GLY A 389 -7.36 -16.03 -6.65
N VAL A 390 -7.64 -17.34 -6.60
CA VAL A 390 -9.00 -17.85 -6.28
C VAL A 390 -9.43 -17.43 -4.88
N GLY A 391 -8.54 -17.52 -3.89
CA GLY A 391 -8.83 -17.12 -2.52
C GLY A 391 -9.15 -15.61 -2.42
N LEU A 392 -8.40 -14.78 -3.15
CA LEU A 392 -8.67 -13.35 -3.22
C LEU A 392 -10.02 -13.03 -3.87
N TYR A 393 -10.29 -13.67 -5.01
CA TYR A 393 -11.57 -13.51 -5.70
C TYR A 393 -12.75 -13.99 -4.82
N SER A 394 -12.59 -15.12 -4.15
CA SER A 394 -13.60 -15.67 -3.24
C SER A 394 -13.85 -14.74 -2.04
N TYR A 395 -12.78 -14.17 -1.47
CA TYR A 395 -12.89 -13.20 -0.39
C TYR A 395 -13.62 -11.92 -0.83
N ASP A 396 -13.30 -11.42 -2.02
CA ASP A 396 -13.97 -10.26 -2.58
C ASP A 396 -15.46 -10.52 -2.84
N ARG A 397 -15.78 -11.68 -3.42
CA ARG A 397 -17.14 -12.01 -3.85
C ARG A 397 -18.06 -12.45 -2.69
N TRP A 398 -17.53 -13.14 -1.70
CA TRP A 398 -18.31 -13.75 -0.59
C TRP A 398 -17.86 -13.30 0.80
N GLY A 399 -16.70 -12.70 0.95
CA GLY A 399 -16.18 -12.30 2.26
C GLY A 399 -16.93 -11.15 2.93
N GLY A 400 -17.63 -10.32 2.20
CA GLY A 400 -18.47 -9.22 2.70
C GLY A 400 -19.98 -9.50 2.71
N ARG A 401 -20.42 -10.68 2.23
CA ARG A 401 -21.84 -11.03 2.11
C ARG A 401 -22.32 -11.79 3.32
N SER A 402 -23.08 -11.15 4.18
CA SER A 402 -23.93 -11.77 5.21
C SER A 402 -25.25 -11.04 5.28
#